data_e9add8593da0d8aab21ed7b12f31f15f
#
_entry.id   e9add8593da0d8aab21ed7b12f31f15f
#
_cell.length_a   1.000
_cell.length_b   1.000
_cell.length_c   1.000
_cell.angle_alpha   90.00
_cell.angle_beta   90.00
_cell.angle_gamma   90.00
#
_symmetry.space_group_name_H-M   'P 1'
#
loop_
_entity.id
_entity.type
_entity.pdbx_description
1 polymer ?
#
loop_
_entity_poly.entity_id
_entity_poly.type
_entity_poly.pdbx_seq_one_letter_code
_entity_poly.pdbx_strand_id
1 'polypeptide(L)'
;TAEEAEAAIAECLETWDADPEQAWRNYAHAVARQKIATFAMRMVEAPGIEEIVEQIKATRAHVLGQAEAVLDRAKAAGFVGPDMTVLQFQIGLAIVTRPLPDTPFFDLPEEREWLIDVYLRGVRAE
;
A
#
# COMPACT_ATOMS: atom_id res chain seq x y z
N THR A 1 2.43 -10.64 3.62
CA THR A 1 2.93 -10.84 4.99
C THR A 1 3.58 -9.56 5.51
N ALA A 2 3.74 -9.47 6.83
CA ALA A 2 4.42 -8.33 7.45
C ALA A 2 5.88 -8.23 6.99
N GLU A 3 6.55 -9.35 6.79
CA GLU A 3 7.92 -9.39 6.30
C GLU A 3 8.05 -8.80 4.90
N GLU A 4 7.11 -9.09 4.02
CA GLU A 4 7.07 -8.53 2.67
C GLU A 4 6.85 -7.03 2.70
N ALA A 5 5.97 -6.55 3.59
CA ALA A 5 5.71 -5.13 3.77
C ALA A 5 6.96 -4.40 4.28
N GLU A 6 7.64 -4.97 5.28
CA GLU A 6 8.88 -4.41 5.82
C GLU A 6 9.98 -4.37 4.76
N ALA A 7 10.10 -5.43 3.95
CA ALA A 7 11.09 -5.47 2.87
C ALA A 7 10.83 -4.40 1.83
N ALA A 8 9.56 -4.18 1.45
CA ALA A 8 9.18 -3.14 0.49
C ALA A 8 9.51 -1.75 1.02
N ILE A 9 9.26 -1.50 2.30
CA ILE A 9 9.58 -0.23 2.96
C ILE A 9 11.10 -0.01 2.97
N ALA A 10 11.86 -1.01 3.40
CA ALA A 10 13.32 -0.93 3.47
C ALA A 10 13.93 -0.65 2.10
N GLU A 11 13.50 -1.35 1.07
CA GLU A 11 13.96 -1.13 -0.30
C GLU A 11 13.64 0.28 -0.79
N CYS A 12 12.43 0.76 -0.50
CA CYS A 12 12.02 2.11 -0.86
C CYS A 12 12.94 3.16 -0.23
N LEU A 13 13.22 3.04 1.07
CA LEU A 13 14.07 3.98 1.78
C LEU A 13 15.52 3.92 1.30
N GLU A 14 16.04 2.73 1.01
CA GLU A 14 17.41 2.53 0.52
C GLU A 14 17.63 3.11 -0.87
N THR A 15 16.63 3.03 -1.75
CA THR A 15 16.74 3.49 -3.14
C THR A 15 16.24 4.90 -3.36
N TRP A 16 15.71 5.55 -2.33
CA TRP A 16 15.06 6.86 -2.45
C TRP A 16 15.99 7.94 -2.99
N ASP A 17 17.20 8.02 -2.46
CA ASP A 17 18.14 9.08 -2.84
C ASP A 17 18.63 8.94 -4.28
N ALA A 18 18.66 7.71 -4.81
CA ALA A 18 19.10 7.46 -6.17
C ALA A 18 18.02 7.85 -7.19
N ASP A 19 16.76 7.48 -6.94
CA ASP A 19 15.63 7.77 -7.81
C ASP A 19 14.33 7.75 -7.00
N PRO A 20 13.93 8.89 -6.42
CA PRO A 20 12.73 8.95 -5.57
C PRO A 20 11.44 8.53 -6.29
N GLU A 21 11.25 8.93 -7.54
CA GLU A 21 10.04 8.57 -8.29
C GLU A 21 9.94 7.07 -8.49
N GLN A 22 11.03 6.44 -8.87
CA GLN A 22 11.03 4.99 -9.08
C GLN A 22 10.88 4.24 -7.76
N ALA A 23 11.52 4.71 -6.69
CA ALA A 23 11.38 4.12 -5.36
C ALA A 23 9.93 4.16 -4.89
N TRP A 24 9.29 5.30 -5.04
CA TRP A 24 7.88 5.49 -4.68
C TRP A 24 6.95 4.59 -5.51
N ARG A 25 7.17 4.56 -6.83
CA ARG A 25 6.39 3.72 -7.73
C ARG A 25 6.54 2.23 -7.37
N ASN A 26 7.76 1.77 -7.15
CA ASN A 26 8.04 0.38 -6.78
C ASN A 26 7.36 0.02 -5.46
N TYR A 27 7.39 0.93 -4.49
CA TYR A 27 6.72 0.74 -3.21
C TYR A 27 5.20 0.56 -3.37
N ALA A 28 4.56 1.45 -4.14
CA ALA A 28 3.13 1.37 -4.38
C ALA A 28 2.74 0.06 -5.07
N HIS A 29 3.49 -0.36 -6.07
CA HIS A 29 3.23 -1.63 -6.75
C HIS A 29 3.44 -2.84 -5.82
N ALA A 30 4.44 -2.78 -4.94
CA ALA A 30 4.68 -3.85 -3.96
C ALA A 30 3.52 -3.95 -2.96
N VAL A 31 3.05 -2.82 -2.44
CA VAL A 31 1.90 -2.80 -1.53
C VAL A 31 0.65 -3.37 -2.20
N ALA A 32 0.40 -2.99 -3.44
CA ALA A 32 -0.75 -3.50 -4.19
C ALA A 32 -0.68 -5.02 -4.37
N ARG A 33 0.51 -5.56 -4.67
CA ARG A 33 0.69 -7.01 -4.84
C ARG A 33 0.46 -7.79 -3.55
N GLN A 34 0.75 -7.18 -2.40
CA GLN A 34 0.63 -7.86 -1.10
C GLN A 34 -0.82 -8.02 -0.64
N LYS A 35 -1.74 -7.24 -1.18
CA LYS A 35 -3.18 -7.30 -0.82
C LYS A 35 -3.43 -7.22 0.69
N ILE A 36 -2.62 -6.44 1.40
CA ILE A 36 -2.65 -6.36 2.86
C ILE A 36 -4.04 -5.96 3.37
N ALA A 37 -4.68 -4.99 2.71
CA ALA A 37 -6.01 -4.53 3.11
C ALA A 37 -7.06 -5.64 2.98
N THR A 38 -7.00 -6.43 1.91
CA THR A 38 -7.91 -7.55 1.70
C THR A 38 -7.74 -8.62 2.79
N PHE A 39 -6.49 -8.94 3.12
CA PHE A 39 -6.17 -9.90 4.18
C PHE A 39 -6.70 -9.42 5.54
N ALA A 40 -6.47 -8.16 5.87
CA ALA A 40 -6.93 -7.58 7.12
C ALA A 40 -8.46 -7.62 7.24
N MET A 41 -9.18 -7.33 6.16
CA MET A 41 -10.64 -7.40 6.15
C MET A 41 -11.17 -8.81 6.37
N ARG A 42 -10.54 -9.82 5.76
CA ARG A 42 -10.94 -11.22 5.95
C ARG A 42 -10.73 -11.69 7.39
N MET A 43 -9.66 -11.23 8.02
CA MET A 43 -9.34 -11.61 9.41
C MET A 43 -10.34 -11.03 10.41
N VAL A 44 -10.88 -9.83 10.15
CA VAL A 44 -11.87 -9.20 11.03
C VAL A 44 -13.21 -9.95 11.00
N GLU A 45 -13.54 -10.62 9.90
CA GLU A 45 -14.80 -11.35 9.74
C GLU A 45 -14.82 -12.74 10.37
N ALA A 46 -13.65 -13.28 10.79
CA ALA A 46 -13.58 -14.63 11.35
C ALA A 46 -13.87 -14.62 12.85
N PRO A 47 -14.87 -15.38 13.35
CA PRO A 47 -15.23 -15.38 14.76
C PRO A 47 -14.21 -16.13 15.63
N GLY A 48 -13.99 -15.65 16.85
CA GLY A 48 -13.16 -16.34 17.85
C GLY A 48 -11.67 -16.07 17.82
N ILE A 49 -11.23 -14.99 17.20
CA ILE A 49 -9.81 -14.71 16.97
C ILE A 49 -9.35 -13.44 17.71
N GLU A 50 -9.91 -13.13 18.87
CA GLU A 50 -9.57 -11.90 19.58
C GLU A 50 -8.08 -11.79 19.92
N GLU A 51 -7.44 -12.88 20.35
CA GLU A 51 -6.01 -12.90 20.67
C GLU A 51 -5.14 -12.70 19.42
N ILE A 52 -5.53 -13.33 18.32
CA ILE A 52 -4.83 -13.19 17.03
C ILE A 52 -5.01 -11.76 16.51
N VAL A 53 -6.20 -11.19 16.67
CA VAL A 53 -6.49 -9.79 16.28
C VAL A 53 -5.58 -8.82 17.04
N GLU A 54 -5.34 -9.03 18.35
CA GLU A 54 -4.45 -8.18 19.13
C GLU A 54 -3.01 -8.25 18.61
N GLN A 55 -2.51 -9.45 18.30
CA GLN A 55 -1.18 -9.60 17.72
C GLN A 55 -1.06 -8.97 16.34
N ILE A 56 -2.10 -9.12 15.52
CA ILE A 56 -2.16 -8.51 14.19
C ILE A 56 -2.19 -6.98 14.31
N LYS A 57 -2.94 -6.44 15.25
CA LYS A 57 -2.98 -4.98 15.49
C LYS A 57 -1.62 -4.45 15.89
N ALA A 58 -0.89 -5.15 16.76
CA ALA A 58 0.44 -4.73 17.18
C ALA A 58 1.43 -4.75 16.00
N THR A 59 1.43 -5.83 15.21
CA THR A 59 2.27 -5.95 14.02
C THR A 59 1.92 -4.88 12.99
N ARG A 60 0.61 -4.68 12.78
CA ARG A 60 0.11 -3.67 11.84
C ARG A 60 0.51 -2.27 12.26
N ALA A 61 0.43 -1.94 13.55
CA ALA A 61 0.84 -0.63 14.06
C ALA A 61 2.33 -0.38 13.80
N HIS A 62 3.17 -1.40 13.98
CA HIS A 62 4.60 -1.30 13.69
C HIS A 62 4.86 -1.04 12.21
N VAL A 63 4.21 -1.80 11.32
CA VAL A 63 4.34 -1.64 9.87
C VAL A 63 3.79 -0.28 9.42
N LEU A 64 2.67 0.16 10.00
CA LEU A 64 2.11 1.48 9.69
C LEU A 64 3.06 2.60 10.08
N GLY A 65 3.74 2.48 11.23
CA GLY A 65 4.73 3.45 11.65
C GLY A 65 5.89 3.55 10.67
N GLN A 66 6.35 2.42 10.15
CA GLN A 66 7.39 2.39 9.11
C GLN A 66 6.89 2.97 7.79
N ALA A 67 5.64 2.65 7.42
CA ALA A 67 5.02 3.19 6.20
C ALA A 67 4.86 4.71 6.27
N GLU A 68 4.64 5.28 7.44
CA GLU A 68 4.59 6.74 7.61
C GLU A 68 5.90 7.41 7.21
N ALA A 69 7.04 6.78 7.47
CA ALA A 69 8.34 7.30 7.06
C ALA A 69 8.44 7.42 5.54
N VAL A 70 7.93 6.42 4.81
CA VAL A 70 7.87 6.47 3.34
C VAL A 70 6.92 7.57 2.89
N LEU A 71 5.75 7.66 3.50
CA LEU A 71 4.75 8.65 3.13
C LEU A 71 5.25 10.08 3.39
N ASP A 72 5.97 10.31 4.49
CA ASP A 72 6.56 11.61 4.79
C ASP A 72 7.56 12.04 3.72
N ARG A 73 8.36 11.11 3.21
CA ARG A 73 9.27 11.40 2.10
C ARG A 73 8.50 11.71 0.83
N ALA A 74 7.41 10.98 0.55
CA ALA A 74 6.56 11.24 -0.60
C ALA A 74 5.90 12.63 -0.51
N LYS A 75 5.46 13.02 0.68
CA LYS A 75 4.91 14.37 0.90
C LYS A 75 5.94 15.45 0.63
N ALA A 76 7.16 15.27 1.15
CA ALA A 76 8.25 16.23 0.96
C ALA A 76 8.63 16.36 -0.52
N ALA A 77 8.53 15.27 -1.28
CA ALA A 77 8.81 15.27 -2.72
C ALA A 77 7.65 15.75 -3.59
N GLY A 78 6.46 15.95 -3.00
CA GLY A 78 5.26 16.37 -3.74
C GLY A 78 4.53 15.23 -4.44
N PHE A 79 4.85 13.98 -4.11
CA PHE A 79 4.20 12.81 -4.71
C PHE A 79 2.80 12.56 -4.16
N VAL A 80 2.51 13.04 -2.95
CA VAL A 80 1.17 13.00 -2.35
C VAL A 80 0.89 14.33 -1.66
N GLY A 81 -0.40 14.65 -1.48
CA GLY A 81 -0.82 15.84 -0.76
C GLY A 81 -0.43 15.77 0.72
N PRO A 82 -0.23 16.93 1.37
CA PRO A 82 0.28 16.96 2.75
C PRO A 82 -0.66 16.36 3.79
N ASP A 83 -1.94 16.25 3.48
CA ASP A 83 -2.96 15.73 4.40
C ASP A 83 -3.25 14.25 4.21
N MET A 84 -2.57 13.59 3.26
CA MET A 84 -2.77 12.16 2.99
C MET A 84 -2.30 11.33 4.20
N THR A 85 -3.14 10.39 4.65
CA THR A 85 -2.74 9.42 5.68
C THR A 85 -2.30 8.12 5.04
N VAL A 86 -1.50 7.32 5.76
CA VAL A 86 -1.10 5.99 5.30
C VAL A 86 -2.33 5.14 5.00
N LEU A 87 -3.32 5.19 5.89
CA LEU A 87 -4.54 4.39 5.73
C LEU A 87 -5.31 4.80 4.47
N GLN A 88 -5.47 6.10 4.23
CA GLN A 88 -6.13 6.59 3.01
C GLN A 88 -5.40 6.12 1.76
N PHE A 89 -4.08 6.22 1.75
CA PHE A 89 -3.28 5.80 0.61
C PHE A 89 -3.42 4.30 0.34
N GLN A 90 -3.32 3.49 1.39
CA GLN A 90 -3.40 2.02 1.25
C GLN A 90 -4.80 1.55 0.87
N ILE A 91 -5.85 2.13 1.46
CA ILE A 91 -7.23 1.79 1.12
C ILE A 91 -7.54 2.19 -0.32
N GLY A 92 -7.17 3.39 -0.73
CA GLY A 92 -7.36 3.85 -2.10
C GLY A 92 -6.66 2.95 -3.11
N LEU A 93 -5.43 2.57 -2.81
CA LEU A 93 -4.66 1.66 -3.66
C LEU A 93 -5.32 0.28 -3.75
N ALA A 94 -5.81 -0.25 -2.63
CA ALA A 94 -6.50 -1.53 -2.60
C ALA A 94 -7.80 -1.50 -3.42
N ILE A 95 -8.55 -0.41 -3.34
CA ILE A 95 -9.79 -0.26 -4.11
C ILE A 95 -9.50 -0.21 -5.60
N VAL A 96 -8.49 0.56 -6.01
CA VAL A 96 -8.11 0.71 -7.42
C VAL A 96 -7.66 -0.62 -8.03
N THR A 97 -6.97 -1.44 -7.23
CA THR A 97 -6.41 -2.71 -7.71
C THR A 97 -7.30 -3.91 -7.43
N ARG A 98 -8.47 -3.68 -6.85
CA ARG A 98 -9.41 -4.75 -6.51
C ARG A 98 -9.86 -5.53 -7.74
N PRO A 99 -9.74 -6.87 -7.75
CA PRO A 99 -10.26 -7.68 -8.86
C PRO A 99 -11.78 -7.55 -8.95
N LEU A 100 -12.30 -7.47 -10.18
CA LEU A 100 -13.74 -7.45 -10.41
C LEU A 100 -14.28 -8.87 -10.29
N PRO A 101 -15.23 -9.13 -9.38
CA PRO A 101 -15.85 -10.46 -9.29
C PRO A 101 -16.64 -10.77 -10.56
N ASP A 102 -16.66 -12.03 -10.96
CA ASP A 102 -17.42 -12.55 -12.10
C ASP A 102 -17.04 -11.97 -13.47
N THR A 103 -15.90 -11.27 -13.57
CA THR A 103 -15.43 -10.71 -14.84
C THR A 103 -13.96 -11.06 -15.08
N PRO A 104 -13.62 -12.34 -15.32
CA PRO A 104 -12.23 -12.76 -15.47
C PRO A 104 -11.50 -12.10 -16.63
N PHE A 105 -12.23 -11.55 -17.61
CA PHE A 105 -11.65 -10.89 -18.77
C PHE A 105 -11.05 -9.53 -18.46
N PHE A 106 -11.38 -8.95 -17.30
CA PHE A 106 -10.93 -7.61 -16.91
C PHE A 106 -9.85 -7.61 -15.83
N ASP A 107 -9.42 -8.80 -15.36
CA ASP A 107 -8.33 -8.91 -14.38
C ASP A 107 -7.00 -9.16 -15.10
N LEU A 108 -6.58 -8.17 -15.87
CA LEU A 108 -5.31 -8.23 -16.59
C LEU A 108 -4.23 -7.52 -15.78
N PRO A 109 -3.05 -8.13 -15.60
CA PRO A 109 -1.95 -7.51 -14.85
C PRO A 109 -1.52 -6.14 -15.40
N GLU A 110 -1.51 -5.97 -16.71
CA GLU A 110 -1.14 -4.69 -17.35
C GLU A 110 -2.14 -3.59 -17.01
N GLU A 111 -3.43 -3.91 -16.98
CA GLU A 111 -4.47 -2.94 -16.62
C GLU A 111 -4.35 -2.53 -15.16
N ARG A 112 -4.02 -3.48 -14.29
CA ARG A 112 -3.82 -3.20 -12.86
C ARG A 112 -2.63 -2.28 -12.65
N GLU A 113 -1.52 -2.53 -13.31
CA GLU A 113 -0.32 -1.69 -13.24
C GLU A 113 -0.60 -0.27 -13.76
N TRP A 114 -1.34 -0.17 -14.85
CA TRP A 114 -1.77 1.11 -15.41
C TRP A 114 -2.61 1.90 -14.40
N LEU A 115 -3.58 1.24 -13.75
CA LEU A 115 -4.43 1.88 -12.76
C LEU A 115 -3.64 2.36 -11.54
N ILE A 116 -2.63 1.62 -11.11
CA ILE A 116 -1.75 2.05 -10.03
C ILE A 116 -1.04 3.35 -10.44
N ASP A 117 -0.51 3.41 -11.64
CA ASP A 117 0.19 4.61 -12.13
C ASP A 117 -0.76 5.81 -12.26
N VAL A 118 -2.01 5.59 -12.69
CA VAL A 118 -3.05 6.62 -12.71
C VAL A 118 -3.35 7.12 -11.30
N TYR A 119 -3.48 6.20 -10.35
CA TYR A 119 -3.74 6.53 -8.94
C TYR A 119 -2.60 7.38 -8.36
N LEU A 120 -1.35 6.98 -8.62
CA LEU A 120 -0.19 7.72 -8.13
C LEU A 120 -0.14 9.15 -8.68
N ARG A 121 -0.52 9.34 -9.94
CA ARG A 121 -0.62 10.69 -10.51
C ARG A 121 -1.75 11.49 -9.87
N GLY A 122 -2.86 10.83 -9.57
CA GLY A 122 -4.03 11.48 -8.97
C GLY A 122 -3.82 11.96 -7.54
N VAL A 123 -2.94 11.31 -6.77
CA VAL A 123 -2.69 11.68 -5.36
C VAL A 123 -1.56 12.69 -5.19
N ARG A 124 -0.89 13.08 -6.25
CA ARG A 124 0.19 14.07 -6.19
C ARG A 124 -0.30 15.40 -5.62
N ALA A 125 0.59 16.09 -4.92
CA ALA A 125 0.33 17.44 -4.43
C ALA A 125 0.12 18.39 -5.61
N GLU A 126 -0.83 19.29 -5.45
CA GLU A 126 -1.10 20.35 -6.46
C GLU A 126 -0.03 21.42 -6.46
#